data_c1d3a223e9b8f70965c8d05209904741
#
_entry.id   c1d3a223e9b8f70965c8d05209904741
#
_cell.length_a   1.000
_cell.length_b   1.000
_cell.length_c   1.000
_cell.angle_alpha   90.00
_cell.angle_beta   90.00
_cell.angle_gamma   90.00
#
_symmetry.space_group_name_H-M   'P 1'
#
loop_
_entity.id
_entity.type
_entity.pdbx_description
1 polymer ?
#
loop_
_entity_poly.entity_id
_entity_poly.type
_entity_poly.pdbx_seq_one_letter_code
_entity_poly.pdbx_strand_id
1 'polypeptide(L)'
;GLGVTFRHFLRNWPRNLFGRRAQSDIVTLAYPEEKRPYPPRNRGLHRLMKRADGQVRCVACMMCPTACPAHCISIVSEESEDLRIEKRPRIFQIDELRCVVCGLCVEACPCDAIRMDTGIHAWPTTRRADAILDKEELLSRGELSTAVQAGEGLFWREKA
;
A
#
# COMPACT_ATOMS: atom_id res chain seq x y z
N GLY A 1 -4.49 -40.80 6.43
CA GLY A 1 -5.39 -39.64 6.64
C GLY A 1 -5.83 -39.52 8.07
N LEU A 2 -6.81 -40.38 8.55
CA LEU A 2 -7.50 -40.22 9.82
C LEU A 2 -6.57 -40.18 11.05
N GLY A 3 -5.53 -41.04 11.11
CA GLY A 3 -4.58 -41.07 12.21
C GLY A 3 -3.81 -39.76 12.40
N VAL A 4 -3.44 -39.07 11.28
CA VAL A 4 -2.76 -37.78 11.33
C VAL A 4 -3.70 -36.70 11.88
N THR A 5 -4.92 -36.67 11.38
CA THR A 5 -5.94 -35.69 11.84
C THR A 5 -6.27 -35.88 13.32
N PHE A 6 -6.45 -37.12 13.76
CA PHE A 6 -6.73 -37.43 15.15
C PHE A 6 -5.58 -37.07 16.10
N ARG A 7 -4.33 -37.29 15.66
CA ARG A 7 -3.14 -36.88 16.41
C ARG A 7 -3.09 -35.36 16.58
N HIS A 8 -3.35 -34.59 15.51
CA HIS A 8 -3.40 -33.12 15.58
C HIS A 8 -4.54 -32.64 16.50
N PHE A 9 -5.71 -33.28 16.44
CA PHE A 9 -6.83 -33.00 17.33
C PHE A 9 -6.44 -33.17 18.79
N LEU A 10 -5.91 -34.34 19.17
CA LEU A 10 -5.51 -34.64 20.54
C LEU A 10 -4.42 -33.69 21.07
N ARG A 11 -3.52 -33.23 20.20
CA ARG A 11 -2.46 -32.31 20.59
C ARG A 11 -2.97 -30.88 20.75
N ASN A 12 -3.85 -30.43 19.89
CA ASN A 12 -4.31 -29.04 19.85
C ASN A 12 -5.48 -28.74 20.80
N TRP A 13 -6.33 -29.72 21.06
CA TRP A 13 -7.49 -29.55 21.95
C TRP A 13 -7.09 -29.06 23.36
N PRO A 14 -6.20 -29.72 24.11
CA PRO A 14 -5.82 -29.26 25.45
C PRO A 14 -5.09 -27.91 25.40
N ARG A 15 -4.30 -27.64 24.36
CA ARG A 15 -3.60 -26.36 24.20
C ARG A 15 -4.54 -25.18 24.03
N ASN A 16 -5.63 -25.39 23.27
CA ASN A 16 -6.66 -24.36 23.13
C ASN A 16 -7.48 -24.17 24.41
N LEU A 17 -7.81 -25.24 25.10
CA LEU A 17 -8.58 -25.19 26.34
C LEU A 17 -7.84 -24.45 27.46
N PHE A 18 -6.51 -24.58 27.53
CA PHE A 18 -5.65 -23.90 28.50
C PHE A 18 -5.07 -22.58 28.02
N GLY A 19 -5.62 -21.97 26.97
CA GLY A 19 -5.21 -20.65 26.47
C GLY A 19 -3.83 -20.57 25.81
N ARG A 20 -3.18 -21.72 25.56
CA ARG A 20 -1.84 -21.80 24.92
C ARG A 20 -1.92 -21.76 23.39
N ARG A 21 -2.70 -20.83 22.84
CA ARG A 21 -2.90 -20.69 21.39
C ARG A 21 -1.59 -20.51 20.60
N ALA A 22 -0.62 -19.80 21.16
CA ALA A 22 0.69 -19.59 20.51
C ALA A 22 1.49 -20.89 20.27
N GLN A 23 1.16 -21.97 20.98
CA GLN A 23 1.78 -23.29 20.82
C GLN A 23 0.90 -24.29 20.04
N SER A 24 -0.24 -23.83 19.54
CA SER A 24 -1.16 -24.62 18.74
C SER A 24 -0.75 -24.60 17.27
N ASP A 25 -0.97 -25.71 16.56
CA ASP A 25 -0.81 -25.79 15.11
C ASP A 25 -1.99 -25.13 14.35
N ILE A 26 -2.87 -24.41 15.04
CA ILE A 26 -4.00 -23.71 14.46
C ILE A 26 -3.50 -22.42 13.82
N VAL A 27 -3.68 -22.29 12.50
CA VAL A 27 -3.24 -21.16 11.69
C VAL A 27 -4.34 -20.11 11.51
N THR A 28 -5.57 -20.42 11.94
CA THR A 28 -6.71 -19.51 11.81
C THR A 28 -6.61 -18.34 12.79
N LEU A 29 -6.89 -17.15 12.29
CA LEU A 29 -6.97 -15.91 13.06
C LEU A 29 -8.42 -15.51 13.26
N ALA A 30 -8.76 -15.03 14.46
CA ALA A 30 -10.08 -14.50 14.76
C ALA A 30 -10.17 -13.03 14.30
N TYR A 31 -10.32 -12.81 12.98
CA TYR A 31 -10.54 -11.49 12.45
C TYR A 31 -11.96 -11.00 12.79
N PRO A 32 -12.19 -9.74 13.21
CA PRO A 32 -11.21 -8.61 13.21
C PRO A 32 -10.41 -8.43 14.51
N GLU A 33 -10.63 -9.24 15.54
CA GLU A 33 -9.99 -9.11 16.85
C GLU A 33 -8.48 -9.37 16.76
N GLU A 34 -8.12 -10.37 15.96
CA GLU A 34 -6.73 -10.70 15.67
C GLU A 34 -6.42 -10.40 14.20
N LYS A 35 -5.41 -9.55 13.95
CA LYS A 35 -4.96 -9.23 12.60
C LYS A 35 -3.63 -9.90 12.31
N ARG A 36 -3.46 -10.40 11.08
CA ARG A 36 -2.17 -10.92 10.64
C ARG A 36 -1.15 -9.79 10.57
N PRO A 37 0.05 -9.96 11.13
CA PRO A 37 1.16 -9.04 10.88
C PRO A 37 1.56 -9.18 9.40
N TYR A 38 1.49 -8.09 8.66
CA TYR A 38 1.93 -8.06 7.27
C TYR A 38 3.44 -7.80 7.19
N PRO A 39 4.14 -8.42 6.24
CA PRO A 39 5.55 -8.15 6.04
C PRO A 39 5.76 -6.69 5.58
N PRO A 40 6.91 -6.07 5.87
CA PRO A 40 7.18 -4.65 5.54
C PRO A 40 7.06 -4.32 4.04
N ARG A 41 7.24 -5.32 3.17
CA ARG A 41 7.11 -5.17 1.71
C ARG A 41 5.71 -5.43 1.18
N ASN A 42 4.72 -5.60 2.07
CA ASN A 42 3.35 -5.82 1.62
C ASN A 42 2.80 -4.53 0.99
N ARG A 43 2.12 -4.69 -0.15
CA ARG A 43 1.54 -3.56 -0.88
C ARG A 43 0.19 -3.22 -0.28
N GLY A 44 0.07 -2.00 0.23
CA GLY A 44 -1.18 -1.41 0.69
C GLY A 44 -1.79 -0.45 -0.34
N LEU A 45 -2.72 0.39 0.11
CA LEU A 45 -3.28 1.46 -0.72
C LEU A 45 -2.21 2.45 -1.19
N HIS A 46 -2.49 3.11 -2.29
CA HIS A 46 -1.61 4.10 -2.87
C HIS A 46 -1.52 5.38 -2.02
N ARG A 47 -0.39 6.05 -2.13
CA ARG A 47 -0.15 7.43 -1.69
C ARG A 47 0.73 8.18 -2.67
N LEU A 48 0.57 9.50 -2.73
CA LEU A 48 1.48 10.38 -3.44
C LEU A 48 2.44 11.05 -2.47
N MET A 49 3.70 11.09 -2.84
CA MET A 49 4.76 11.66 -2.04
C MET A 49 4.85 13.18 -2.25
N LYS A 50 5.22 13.87 -1.17
CA LYS A 50 5.49 15.31 -1.18
C LYS A 50 6.99 15.58 -1.26
N ARG A 51 7.35 16.76 -1.72
CA ARG A 51 8.70 17.34 -1.64
C ARG A 51 8.91 18.00 -0.29
N ALA A 52 10.15 18.42 -0.04
CA ALA A 52 10.48 19.18 1.18
C ALA A 52 9.73 20.52 1.30
N ASP A 53 9.34 21.10 0.18
CA ASP A 53 8.52 22.31 0.08
C ASP A 53 7.01 22.07 0.24
N GLY A 54 6.59 20.82 0.47
CA GLY A 54 5.21 20.40 0.62
C GLY A 54 4.45 20.17 -0.69
N GLN A 55 5.04 20.48 -1.84
CA GLN A 55 4.44 20.26 -3.16
C GLN A 55 4.45 18.77 -3.54
N VAL A 56 3.57 18.40 -4.49
CA VAL A 56 3.55 17.06 -5.04
C VAL A 56 4.86 16.73 -5.75
N ARG A 57 5.39 15.54 -5.49
CA ARG A 57 6.63 15.09 -6.14
C ARG A 57 6.42 14.66 -7.59
N CYS A 58 5.19 14.33 -7.96
CA CYS A 58 4.82 13.88 -9.29
C CYS A 58 4.99 15.00 -10.32
N VAL A 59 5.61 14.67 -11.45
CA VAL A 59 5.82 15.56 -12.61
C VAL A 59 4.94 15.19 -13.80
N ALA A 60 3.87 14.43 -13.58
CA ALA A 60 2.93 14.00 -14.62
C ALA A 60 3.59 13.39 -15.87
N CYS A 61 4.61 12.57 -15.70
CA CYS A 61 5.39 11.95 -16.80
C CYS A 61 4.65 10.81 -17.52
N MET A 62 3.46 10.43 -17.09
CA MET A 62 2.60 9.38 -17.65
C MET A 62 3.17 7.96 -17.61
N MET A 63 4.27 7.69 -16.91
CA MET A 63 4.86 6.35 -16.84
C MET A 63 3.98 5.37 -16.04
N CYS A 64 3.39 5.81 -14.92
CA CYS A 64 2.57 4.92 -14.09
C CYS A 64 1.24 4.49 -14.75
N PRO A 65 0.45 5.34 -15.44
CA PRO A 65 -0.72 4.87 -16.18
C PRO A 65 -0.35 3.96 -17.36
N THR A 66 0.79 4.23 -18.03
CA THR A 66 1.27 3.39 -19.14
C THR A 66 1.69 2.00 -18.67
N ALA A 67 2.34 1.90 -17.49
CA ALA A 67 2.75 0.63 -16.90
C ALA A 67 1.59 -0.15 -16.23
N CYS A 68 0.42 0.48 -16.05
CA CYS A 68 -0.69 -0.12 -15.33
C CYS A 68 -1.47 -1.14 -16.19
N PRO A 69 -1.45 -2.45 -15.87
CA PRO A 69 -2.16 -3.44 -16.67
C PRO A 69 -3.69 -3.33 -16.56
N ALA A 70 -4.17 -2.72 -15.48
CA ALA A 70 -5.60 -2.53 -15.22
C ALA A 70 -6.13 -1.17 -15.70
N HIS A 71 -5.26 -0.30 -16.23
CA HIS A 71 -5.61 1.06 -16.66
C HIS A 71 -6.45 1.83 -15.61
N CYS A 72 -6.07 1.70 -14.34
CA CYS A 72 -6.81 2.28 -13.22
C CYS A 72 -6.31 3.68 -12.82
N ILE A 73 -5.25 4.19 -13.45
CA ILE A 73 -4.62 5.48 -13.14
C ILE A 73 -4.95 6.48 -14.24
N SER A 74 -5.50 7.64 -13.85
CA SER A 74 -5.82 8.75 -14.75
C SER A 74 -5.05 10.00 -14.30
N ILE A 75 -4.33 10.63 -15.23
CA ILE A 75 -3.55 11.83 -14.97
C ILE A 75 -3.88 12.88 -16.03
N VAL A 76 -4.13 14.10 -15.59
CA VAL A 76 -4.17 15.30 -16.44
C VAL A 76 -3.07 16.23 -15.98
N SER A 77 -2.13 16.51 -16.88
CA SER A 77 -1.01 17.44 -16.60
C SER A 77 -1.42 18.89 -16.76
N GLU A 78 -0.72 19.76 -16.06
CA GLU A 78 -0.71 21.20 -16.24
C GLU A 78 0.72 21.72 -16.15
N GLU A 79 0.99 22.93 -16.66
CA GLU A 79 2.26 23.60 -16.50
C GLU A 79 2.50 23.95 -15.02
N SER A 80 3.75 23.86 -14.60
CA SER A 80 4.13 24.20 -13.24
C SER A 80 4.53 25.66 -13.16
N GLU A 81 4.22 26.31 -12.04
CA GLU A 81 4.71 27.66 -11.73
C GLU A 81 6.21 27.66 -11.36
N ASP A 82 6.74 26.52 -10.95
CA ASP A 82 8.17 26.36 -10.66
C ASP A 82 8.96 26.11 -11.95
N LEU A 83 9.81 27.04 -12.34
CA LEU A 83 10.65 26.96 -13.54
C LEU A 83 11.58 25.73 -13.58
N ARG A 84 11.82 25.08 -12.45
CA ARG A 84 12.62 23.84 -12.36
C ARG A 84 11.82 22.60 -12.72
N ILE A 85 10.49 22.71 -12.84
CA ILE A 85 9.58 21.60 -13.06
C ILE A 85 8.62 22.00 -14.17
N GLU A 86 8.74 21.35 -15.31
CA GLU A 86 7.93 21.68 -16.49
C GLU A 86 6.43 21.42 -16.26
N LYS A 87 6.10 20.30 -15.60
CA LYS A 87 4.72 19.81 -15.46
C LYS A 87 4.43 19.33 -14.06
N ARG A 88 3.16 19.50 -13.66
CA ARG A 88 2.59 18.89 -12.44
C ARG A 88 1.24 18.26 -12.77
N PRO A 89 0.73 17.30 -11.97
CA PRO A 89 -0.60 16.76 -12.18
C PRO A 89 -1.65 17.76 -11.68
N ARG A 90 -2.52 18.23 -12.57
CA ARG A 90 -3.76 18.91 -12.21
C ARG A 90 -4.74 17.93 -11.62
N ILE A 91 -4.96 16.79 -12.31
CA ILE A 91 -5.78 15.67 -11.87
C ILE A 91 -4.88 14.46 -11.76
N PHE A 92 -5.00 13.73 -10.66
CA PHE A 92 -4.40 12.42 -10.48
C PHE A 92 -5.42 11.56 -9.76
N GLN A 93 -5.88 10.50 -10.39
CA GLN A 93 -6.91 9.63 -9.84
C GLN A 93 -6.51 8.17 -10.01
N ILE A 94 -6.85 7.36 -9.01
CA ILE A 94 -6.68 5.91 -9.03
C ILE A 94 -8.02 5.26 -8.70
N ASP A 95 -8.51 4.39 -9.60
CA ASP A 95 -9.67 3.53 -9.34
C ASP A 95 -9.19 2.27 -8.61
N GLU A 96 -9.29 2.26 -7.29
CA GLU A 96 -8.81 1.16 -6.45
C GLU A 96 -9.60 -0.15 -6.66
N LEU A 97 -10.86 -0.08 -7.13
CA LEU A 97 -11.63 -1.29 -7.46
C LEU A 97 -11.17 -1.96 -8.76
N ARG A 98 -10.45 -1.26 -9.61
CA ARG A 98 -9.78 -1.84 -10.78
C ARG A 98 -8.37 -2.29 -10.48
N CYS A 99 -7.75 -1.75 -9.45
CA CYS A 99 -6.37 -2.00 -9.13
C CYS A 99 -6.14 -3.47 -8.74
N VAL A 100 -5.16 -4.12 -9.37
CA VAL A 100 -4.74 -5.51 -9.04
C VAL A 100 -3.58 -5.56 -8.05
N VAL A 101 -3.20 -4.42 -7.48
CA VAL A 101 -2.15 -4.28 -6.46
C VAL A 101 -0.79 -4.85 -6.91
N CYS A 102 -0.49 -4.78 -8.21
CA CYS A 102 0.75 -5.35 -8.78
C CYS A 102 2.01 -4.54 -8.48
N GLY A 103 1.89 -3.23 -8.17
CA GLY A 103 3.02 -2.34 -7.84
C GLY A 103 3.85 -1.85 -9.03
N LEU A 104 3.51 -2.19 -10.28
CA LEU A 104 4.25 -1.74 -11.47
C LEU A 104 4.27 -0.22 -11.61
N CYS A 105 3.23 0.48 -11.12
CA CYS A 105 3.20 1.95 -11.10
C CYS A 105 4.28 2.55 -10.20
N VAL A 106 4.62 1.88 -9.09
CA VAL A 106 5.70 2.29 -8.18
C VAL A 106 7.05 2.06 -8.83
N GLU A 107 7.24 0.90 -9.47
CA GLU A 107 8.49 0.55 -10.15
C GLU A 107 8.76 1.45 -11.36
N ALA A 108 7.71 1.81 -12.11
CA ALA A 108 7.82 2.67 -13.29
C ALA A 108 8.01 4.15 -12.96
N CYS A 109 7.84 4.59 -11.72
CA CYS A 109 7.90 6.00 -11.36
C CYS A 109 9.35 6.51 -11.22
N PRO A 110 9.86 7.36 -12.14
CA PRO A 110 11.23 7.84 -12.08
C PRO A 110 11.47 8.82 -10.93
N CYS A 111 10.38 9.49 -10.46
CA CYS A 111 10.44 10.50 -9.42
C CYS A 111 10.15 9.95 -8.02
N ASP A 112 9.90 8.64 -7.88
CA ASP A 112 9.46 8.03 -6.61
C ASP A 112 8.28 8.81 -5.97
N ALA A 113 7.32 9.18 -6.81
CA ALA A 113 6.19 10.02 -6.43
C ALA A 113 4.97 9.22 -5.98
N ILE A 114 4.84 7.97 -6.41
CA ILE A 114 3.75 7.06 -6.03
C ILE A 114 4.30 5.88 -5.24
N ARG A 115 3.64 5.53 -4.15
CA ARG A 115 4.01 4.41 -3.28
C ARG A 115 2.80 3.65 -2.79
N MET A 116 3.03 2.40 -2.34
CA MET A 116 2.00 1.49 -1.83
C MET A 116 2.35 0.96 -0.43
N ASP A 117 3.10 1.71 0.34
CA ASP A 117 3.64 1.36 1.66
C ASP A 117 2.84 1.98 2.83
N THR A 118 1.55 2.27 2.61
CA THR A 118 0.66 2.87 3.61
C THR A 118 0.31 1.95 4.78
N GLY A 119 0.51 0.63 4.65
CA GLY A 119 0.04 -0.35 5.63
C GLY A 119 -1.48 -0.54 5.67
N ILE A 120 -2.23 0.16 4.82
CA ILE A 120 -3.69 0.04 4.72
C ILE A 120 -4.01 -1.06 3.72
N HIS A 121 -4.48 -2.22 4.21
CA HIS A 121 -4.78 -3.40 3.38
C HIS A 121 -6.27 -3.70 3.27
N ALA A 122 -7.08 -3.13 4.16
CA ALA A 122 -8.53 -3.25 4.13
C ALA A 122 -9.15 -1.85 4.05
N TRP A 123 -9.86 -1.59 2.97
CA TRP A 123 -10.53 -0.31 2.72
C TRP A 123 -11.91 -0.56 2.15
N PRO A 124 -12.87 -0.95 3.03
CA PRO A 124 -14.23 -1.21 2.59
C PRO A 124 -14.91 0.09 2.15
N THR A 125 -15.56 0.05 0.99
CA THR A 125 -16.36 1.14 0.45
C THR A 125 -17.75 0.65 0.13
N THR A 126 -18.75 1.51 0.31
CA THR A 126 -20.14 1.20 -0.03
C THR A 126 -20.53 1.69 -1.42
N ARG A 127 -19.81 2.68 -1.93
CA ARG A 127 -20.05 3.28 -3.24
C ARG A 127 -18.76 3.27 -4.07
N ARG A 128 -18.93 3.07 -5.38
CA ARG A 128 -17.80 3.08 -6.31
C ARG A 128 -17.05 4.42 -6.32
N ALA A 129 -17.77 5.52 -6.17
CA ALA A 129 -17.18 6.85 -6.17
C ALA A 129 -16.14 7.01 -5.04
N ASP A 130 -16.41 6.43 -3.87
CA ASP A 130 -15.51 6.47 -2.71
C ASP A 130 -14.23 5.64 -2.93
N ALA A 131 -14.22 4.79 -3.96
CA ALA A 131 -13.08 3.97 -4.34
C ALA A 131 -12.18 4.61 -5.42
N ILE A 132 -12.53 5.81 -5.87
CA ILE A 132 -11.70 6.60 -6.77
C ILE A 132 -10.94 7.60 -5.91
N LEU A 133 -9.69 7.28 -5.62
CA LEU A 133 -8.80 8.17 -4.86
C LEU A 133 -8.34 9.31 -5.75
N ASP A 134 -8.58 10.52 -5.33
CA ASP A 134 -8.10 11.73 -6.00
C ASP A 134 -6.71 12.18 -5.49
N LYS A 135 -6.16 13.20 -6.13
CA LYS A 135 -4.85 13.74 -5.80
C LYS A 135 -4.74 14.18 -4.34
N GLU A 136 -5.75 14.87 -3.82
CA GLU A 136 -5.76 15.41 -2.47
C GLU A 136 -5.77 14.29 -1.43
N GLU A 137 -6.57 13.26 -1.64
CA GLU A 137 -6.63 12.10 -0.77
C GLU A 137 -5.34 11.28 -0.80
N LEU A 138 -4.76 11.07 -1.98
CA LEU A 138 -3.46 10.41 -2.12
C LEU A 138 -2.33 11.19 -1.43
N LEU A 139 -2.35 12.53 -1.50
CA LEU A 139 -1.41 13.41 -0.83
C LEU A 139 -1.62 13.49 0.68
N SER A 140 -2.85 13.34 1.17
CA SER A 140 -3.14 13.32 2.61
C SER A 140 -2.49 12.12 3.30
N ARG A 141 -2.31 11.02 2.56
CA ARG A 141 -1.56 9.83 3.00
C ARG A 141 -0.06 9.93 2.72
N GLY A 142 0.34 10.94 1.94
CA GLY A 142 1.71 11.19 1.54
C GLY A 142 2.46 11.97 2.60
N GLU A 143 3.46 11.36 3.20
CA GLU A 143 4.49 12.07 3.96
C GLU A 143 5.59 12.56 3.02
N LEU A 144 6.58 13.28 3.57
CA LEU A 144 7.79 13.62 2.84
C LEU A 144 8.42 12.37 2.23
N SER A 145 8.90 12.49 1.00
CA SER A 145 9.56 11.38 0.31
C SER A 145 10.63 10.76 1.18
N THR A 146 10.70 9.43 1.22
CA THR A 146 11.77 8.72 1.95
C THR A 146 13.18 9.04 1.44
N ALA A 147 13.32 9.59 0.22
CA ALA A 147 14.59 10.13 -0.23
C ALA A 147 14.99 11.40 0.56
N VAL A 148 14.03 12.13 1.11
CA VAL A 148 14.25 13.28 2.01
C VAL A 148 14.43 12.81 3.44
N GLN A 149 13.80 11.70 3.80
CA GLN A 149 13.94 11.01 5.09
C GLN A 149 15.10 10.01 5.09
N ALA A 150 15.93 9.98 4.08
CA ALA A 150 17.03 9.01 3.94
C ALA A 150 18.13 9.15 5.01
N GLY A 151 18.02 10.09 5.93
CA GLY A 151 18.75 10.08 7.19
C GLY A 151 18.14 9.13 8.24
N GLU A 152 16.86 8.81 8.09
CA GLU A 152 16.15 7.84 8.93
C GLU A 152 15.94 6.61 8.04
N GLY A 153 16.77 5.59 8.22
CA GLY A 153 16.88 4.42 7.35
C GLY A 153 15.54 3.91 6.82
N LEU A 154 15.54 3.46 5.58
CA LEU A 154 14.36 2.84 4.95
C LEU A 154 13.70 1.89 5.93
N PHE A 155 12.48 2.19 6.34
CA PHE A 155 11.66 1.54 7.36
C PHE A 155 11.70 -0.02 7.37
N TRP A 156 12.10 -0.64 6.27
CA TRP A 156 12.27 -2.10 6.14
C TRP A 156 13.72 -2.59 6.21
N ARG A 157 14.74 -1.71 6.28
CA ARG A 157 16.14 -2.12 6.42
C ARG A 157 16.61 -2.24 7.86
N GLU A 158 15.90 -1.61 8.80
CA GLU A 158 16.31 -1.62 10.22
C GLU A 158 15.82 -2.84 11.02
N LYS A 159 15.04 -3.74 10.40
CA LYS A 159 14.53 -4.95 11.08
C LYS A 159 14.88 -6.25 10.36
N ALA A 160 15.97 -6.27 9.60
CA ALA A 160 16.52 -7.51 9.05
C ALA A 160 17.67 -8.03 9.91
#